data_817c4e574198106668033a160ee1b5b6
#
_entry.id   817c4e574198106668033a160ee1b5b6
#
_cell.length_a   1.000
_cell.length_b   1.000
_cell.length_c   1.000
_cell.angle_alpha   90.00
_cell.angle_beta   90.00
_cell.angle_gamma   90.00
#
_symmetry.space_group_name_H-M   'P 1'
#
loop_
_entity.id
_entity.type
_entity.pdbx_description
1 polymer ?
#
loop_
_entity_poly.entity_id
_entity_poly.type
_entity_poly.pdbx_seq_one_letter_code
_entity_poly.pdbx_strand_id
1 'polypeptide(L)'
;MLWIDTKYLNLISHKLERFSRKSDNLWNCRCPFCGDSQKNKFKARGYVYELKGNLLYKCHNCGHGGNMSTLLEHVDTFVYNQYKLEKFKEKGHRRESNTISKFTYKPNFDTDPLKDVKKITELEFEHDAVQYLVKRQIPSKMFEHLYYIDNIQKLEDLFPEYKGRLLGEEERIIIPCFSRQKKLIGLTCRGIHNERLRYVTIKSEKDHPLVFGLDKVNINKTVYVLEGPIDSMFIDNSISVGGSDFKRISNLTTKENFVLIYDNQPRNIQLVNTMKDMIDRGYNVVIWPDYLKEKDINEIILAGKSVDEVLQIINENTCSTLKANLRLKEWRKINAV
;
A
#
# COMPACT_ATOMS: atom_id res chain seq x y z
N MET A 1 -23.32 -2.12 18.99
CA MET A 1 -23.79 -1.07 18.04
C MET A 1 -25.13 -1.43 17.39
N LEU A 2 -25.95 -2.17 18.13
CA LEU A 2 -27.23 -2.71 17.65
C LEU A 2 -28.19 -1.61 17.15
N TRP A 3 -28.25 -0.44 17.81
CA TRP A 3 -29.13 0.65 17.44
C TRP A 3 -28.85 1.21 16.04
N ILE A 4 -27.57 1.31 15.63
CA ILE A 4 -27.21 1.75 14.27
C ILE A 4 -27.69 0.70 13.26
N ASP A 5 -27.42 -0.59 13.51
CA ASP A 5 -27.85 -1.66 12.62
C ASP A 5 -29.37 -1.65 12.45
N THR A 6 -30.12 -1.47 13.55
CA THR A 6 -31.59 -1.39 13.52
C THR A 6 -32.09 -0.15 12.78
N LYS A 7 -31.46 1.01 12.98
CA LYS A 7 -31.78 2.25 12.26
C LYS A 7 -31.66 2.04 10.75
N TYR A 8 -30.55 1.49 10.29
CA TYR A 8 -30.29 1.30 8.87
C TYR A 8 -31.09 0.15 8.25
N LEU A 9 -31.43 -0.89 9.03
CA LEU A 9 -32.37 -1.91 8.61
C LEU A 9 -33.76 -1.29 8.34
N ASN A 10 -34.24 -0.40 9.22
CA ASN A 10 -35.51 0.30 9.03
C ASN A 10 -35.47 1.23 7.81
N LEU A 11 -34.36 1.89 7.53
CA LEU A 11 -34.21 2.75 6.33
C LEU A 11 -34.37 1.97 5.03
N ILE A 12 -33.87 0.72 4.95
CA ILE A 12 -34.00 -0.11 3.75
C ILE A 12 -35.27 -1.00 3.76
N SER A 13 -36.08 -0.98 4.80
CA SER A 13 -37.22 -1.88 4.98
C SER A 13 -38.22 -1.85 3.80
N HIS A 14 -38.43 -0.68 3.20
CA HIS A 14 -39.31 -0.48 2.03
C HIS A 14 -38.77 -1.10 0.74
N LYS A 15 -37.46 -1.39 0.68
CA LYS A 15 -36.80 -2.08 -0.45
C LYS A 15 -36.71 -3.59 -0.27
N LEU A 16 -37.08 -4.10 0.91
CA LEU A 16 -37.14 -5.52 1.22
C LEU A 16 -38.54 -6.07 1.04
N GLU A 17 -38.76 -6.88 0.02
CA GLU A 17 -40.08 -7.49 -0.22
C GLU A 17 -40.54 -8.31 0.99
N ARG A 18 -41.79 -8.12 1.41
CA ARG A 18 -42.45 -8.82 2.53
C ARG A 18 -41.69 -8.69 3.86
N PHE A 19 -41.06 -7.54 4.06
CA PHE A 19 -40.39 -7.25 5.32
C PHE A 19 -41.38 -7.21 6.47
N SER A 20 -41.10 -7.98 7.53
CA SER A 20 -41.94 -7.98 8.74
C SER A 20 -41.11 -8.28 9.97
N ARG A 21 -41.43 -7.62 11.09
CA ARG A 21 -40.84 -7.92 12.41
C ARG A 21 -41.55 -9.14 12.99
N LYS A 22 -40.81 -10.12 13.46
CA LYS A 22 -41.32 -11.37 14.06
C LYS A 22 -41.25 -11.37 15.57
N SER A 23 -40.20 -10.79 16.14
CA SER A 23 -40.02 -10.58 17.58
C SER A 23 -39.04 -9.43 17.81
N ASP A 24 -38.64 -9.19 19.04
CA ASP A 24 -37.60 -8.26 19.33
C ASP A 24 -36.26 -8.75 18.69
N ASN A 25 -35.67 -7.85 17.91
CA ASN A 25 -34.45 -8.10 17.17
C ASN A 25 -34.48 -9.29 16.17
N LEU A 26 -35.67 -9.65 15.66
CA LEU A 26 -35.87 -10.64 14.61
C LEU A 26 -36.83 -10.11 13.55
N TRP A 27 -36.37 -10.06 12.33
CA TRP A 27 -37.15 -9.67 11.14
C TRP A 27 -37.05 -10.75 10.07
N ASN A 28 -38.03 -10.82 9.19
CA ASN A 28 -37.94 -11.63 8.00
C ASN A 28 -38.35 -10.88 6.75
N CYS A 29 -37.82 -11.30 5.60
CA CYS A 29 -38.13 -10.75 4.29
C CYS A 29 -37.93 -11.81 3.20
N ARG A 30 -38.38 -11.53 2.00
CA ARG A 30 -37.91 -12.25 0.83
C ARG A 30 -36.43 -11.96 0.65
N CYS A 31 -35.67 -12.98 0.30
CA CYS A 31 -34.22 -12.82 0.14
C CYS A 31 -33.89 -11.87 -1.01
N PRO A 32 -33.19 -10.74 -0.79
CA PRO A 32 -32.82 -9.85 -1.87
C PRO A 32 -31.74 -10.43 -2.80
N PHE A 33 -30.99 -11.43 -2.34
CA PHE A 33 -29.92 -12.05 -3.13
C PHE A 33 -30.43 -13.12 -4.11
N CYS A 34 -31.40 -13.95 -3.72
CA CYS A 34 -31.89 -15.04 -4.56
C CYS A 34 -33.35 -14.88 -4.99
N GLY A 35 -34.04 -13.83 -4.58
CA GLY A 35 -35.47 -13.64 -4.86
C GLY A 35 -36.39 -14.63 -4.20
N ASP A 36 -35.86 -15.53 -3.32
CA ASP A 36 -36.61 -16.60 -2.66
C ASP A 36 -37.28 -17.58 -3.65
N SER A 37 -38.50 -18.06 -3.40
CA SER A 37 -39.19 -19.00 -4.29
C SER A 37 -39.86 -18.28 -5.46
N GLN A 38 -39.54 -18.71 -6.69
CA GLN A 38 -40.22 -18.18 -7.89
C GLN A 38 -41.68 -18.72 -8.03
N LYS A 39 -41.91 -19.96 -7.54
CA LYS A 39 -43.24 -20.61 -7.62
C LYS A 39 -44.22 -20.06 -6.58
N ASN A 40 -43.74 -19.56 -5.45
CA ASN A 40 -44.57 -19.04 -4.38
C ASN A 40 -44.04 -17.69 -3.86
N LYS A 41 -44.64 -16.62 -4.34
CA LYS A 41 -44.27 -15.23 -3.99
C LYS A 41 -44.57 -14.89 -2.51
N PHE A 42 -45.32 -15.71 -1.78
CA PHE A 42 -45.61 -15.51 -0.37
C PHE A 42 -44.53 -16.03 0.58
N LYS A 43 -43.56 -16.82 0.10
CA LYS A 43 -42.44 -17.31 0.93
C LYS A 43 -41.43 -16.19 1.17
N ALA A 44 -41.05 -16.01 2.43
CA ALA A 44 -40.03 -15.08 2.89
C ALA A 44 -39.08 -15.85 3.84
N ARG A 45 -37.87 -16.21 3.37
CA ARG A 45 -36.91 -17.08 4.07
C ARG A 45 -35.58 -16.41 4.35
N GLY A 46 -35.48 -15.10 4.08
CA GLY A 46 -34.42 -14.25 4.57
C GLY A 46 -34.73 -13.76 5.98
N TYR A 47 -33.81 -13.87 6.89
CA TYR A 47 -33.95 -13.44 8.28
C TYR A 47 -32.83 -12.49 8.67
N VAL A 48 -33.22 -11.42 9.38
CA VAL A 48 -32.29 -10.53 10.08
C VAL A 48 -32.48 -10.75 11.58
N TYR A 49 -31.41 -11.07 12.28
CA TYR A 49 -31.47 -11.39 13.70
C TYR A 49 -30.24 -10.87 14.45
N GLU A 50 -30.39 -10.65 15.74
CA GLU A 50 -29.31 -10.23 16.61
C GLU A 50 -28.40 -11.40 17.02
N LEU A 51 -27.09 -11.16 16.93
CA LEU A 51 -26.09 -12.02 17.55
C LEU A 51 -24.93 -11.18 18.10
N LYS A 52 -24.67 -11.32 19.40
CA LYS A 52 -23.58 -10.63 20.11
C LYS A 52 -23.59 -9.09 19.89
N GLY A 53 -24.77 -8.47 19.93
CA GLY A 53 -24.95 -7.02 19.82
C GLY A 53 -24.81 -6.46 18.41
N ASN A 54 -24.90 -7.30 17.37
CA ASN A 54 -24.93 -6.90 15.96
C ASN A 54 -26.07 -7.61 15.23
N LEU A 55 -26.61 -6.99 14.16
CA LEU A 55 -27.54 -7.67 13.28
C LEU A 55 -26.80 -8.47 12.21
N LEU A 56 -27.25 -9.71 12.04
CA LEU A 56 -26.79 -10.62 10.99
C LEU A 56 -27.97 -10.96 10.07
N TYR A 57 -27.68 -11.18 8.81
CA TYR A 57 -28.63 -11.67 7.81
C TYR A 57 -28.32 -13.11 7.43
N LYS A 58 -29.37 -13.94 7.25
CA LYS A 58 -29.24 -15.30 6.68
C LYS A 58 -30.50 -15.69 5.91
N CYS A 59 -30.31 -16.27 4.74
CA CYS A 59 -31.38 -16.86 3.93
C CYS A 59 -31.39 -18.39 4.08
N HIS A 60 -32.53 -18.96 4.45
CA HIS A 60 -32.71 -20.40 4.53
C HIS A 60 -33.03 -21.07 3.18
N ASN A 61 -33.13 -20.30 2.09
CA ASN A 61 -33.31 -20.84 0.75
C ASN A 61 -31.99 -21.05 0.01
N CYS A 62 -31.13 -20.02 -0.06
CA CYS A 62 -29.85 -20.08 -0.78
C CYS A 62 -28.64 -20.21 0.13
N GLY A 63 -28.82 -20.20 1.44
CA GLY A 63 -27.73 -20.27 2.41
C GLY A 63 -26.90 -18.96 2.54
N HIS A 64 -27.18 -17.94 1.72
CA HIS A 64 -26.45 -16.68 1.79
C HIS A 64 -26.60 -16.05 3.18
N GLY A 65 -25.49 -15.64 3.77
CA GLY A 65 -25.44 -14.99 5.08
C GLY A 65 -24.37 -13.92 5.13
N GLY A 66 -24.54 -12.97 6.03
CA GLY A 66 -23.59 -11.89 6.22
C GLY A 66 -23.97 -10.95 7.34
N ASN A 67 -23.18 -9.93 7.53
CA ASN A 67 -23.47 -8.85 8.46
C ASN A 67 -24.37 -7.78 7.82
N MET A 68 -24.71 -6.75 8.61
CA MET A 68 -25.55 -5.64 8.14
C MET A 68 -24.89 -4.86 6.98
N SER A 69 -23.55 -4.77 6.95
CA SER A 69 -22.80 -4.15 5.82
C SER A 69 -23.10 -4.86 4.50
N THR A 70 -23.01 -6.19 4.48
CA THR A 70 -23.24 -7.02 3.27
C THR A 70 -24.68 -6.87 2.76
N LEU A 71 -25.65 -6.83 3.66
CA LEU A 71 -27.06 -6.65 3.29
C LEU A 71 -27.31 -5.26 2.69
N LEU A 72 -26.82 -4.20 3.34
CA LEU A 72 -26.98 -2.81 2.90
C LEU A 72 -26.29 -2.55 1.56
N GLU A 73 -25.07 -3.05 1.38
CA GLU A 73 -24.30 -2.90 0.14
C GLU A 73 -25.05 -3.48 -1.07
N HIS A 74 -25.71 -4.63 -0.88
CA HIS A 74 -26.49 -5.28 -1.92
C HIS A 74 -27.81 -4.57 -2.21
N VAL A 75 -28.50 -4.07 -1.18
CA VAL A 75 -29.86 -3.50 -1.31
C VAL A 75 -29.83 -2.01 -1.69
N ASP A 76 -28.88 -1.25 -1.12
CA ASP A 76 -28.76 0.20 -1.33
C ASP A 76 -27.38 0.72 -1.00
N THR A 77 -26.56 0.95 -2.02
CA THR A 77 -25.18 1.44 -1.89
C THR A 77 -25.11 2.84 -1.25
N PHE A 78 -26.11 3.70 -1.46
CA PHE A 78 -26.12 5.04 -0.85
C PHE A 78 -26.32 4.94 0.67
N VAL A 79 -27.31 4.16 1.10
CA VAL A 79 -27.58 3.89 2.52
C VAL A 79 -26.41 3.16 3.18
N TYR A 80 -25.75 2.25 2.47
CA TYR A 80 -24.54 1.58 2.91
C TYR A 80 -23.39 2.55 3.21
N ASN A 81 -23.15 3.53 2.35
CA ASN A 81 -22.10 4.53 2.57
C ASN A 81 -22.39 5.40 3.81
N GLN A 82 -23.66 5.80 4.03
CA GLN A 82 -24.08 6.51 5.23
C GLN A 82 -23.86 5.66 6.51
N TYR A 83 -24.23 4.39 6.46
CA TYR A 83 -24.02 3.44 7.55
C TYR A 83 -22.54 3.30 7.93
N LYS A 84 -21.64 3.20 6.94
CA LYS A 84 -20.20 3.15 7.19
C LYS A 84 -19.68 4.39 7.90
N LEU A 85 -20.11 5.57 7.45
CA LEU A 85 -19.73 6.84 8.05
C LEU A 85 -20.22 6.96 9.49
N GLU A 86 -21.47 6.57 9.77
CA GLU A 86 -22.03 6.63 11.12
C GLU A 86 -21.36 5.63 12.07
N LYS A 87 -21.13 4.41 11.62
CA LYS A 87 -20.35 3.41 12.39
C LYS A 87 -18.92 3.84 12.68
N PHE A 88 -18.29 4.54 11.75
CA PHE A 88 -16.95 5.08 11.95
C PHE A 88 -16.95 6.17 13.03
N LYS A 89 -17.90 7.11 12.98
CA LYS A 89 -18.05 8.17 13.99
C LYS A 89 -18.30 7.59 15.39
N GLU A 90 -19.18 6.62 15.52
CA GLU A 90 -19.49 5.95 16.79
C GLU A 90 -18.30 5.15 17.37
N LYS A 91 -17.50 4.51 16.52
CA LYS A 91 -16.27 3.85 16.97
C LYS A 91 -15.25 4.86 17.51
N GLY A 92 -15.19 6.06 16.95
CA GLY A 92 -14.39 7.17 17.46
C GLY A 92 -14.83 7.62 18.86
N HIS A 93 -16.14 7.85 19.06
CA HIS A 93 -16.67 8.28 20.35
C HIS A 93 -16.60 7.21 21.46
N ARG A 94 -16.66 5.91 21.14
CA ARG A 94 -16.56 4.84 22.16
C ARG A 94 -15.14 4.60 22.68
N ARG A 95 -14.11 5.12 22.03
CA ARG A 95 -12.75 5.09 22.58
C ARG A 95 -12.53 6.10 23.70
N GLU A 96 -13.46 7.06 23.90
CA GLU A 96 -13.34 8.11 24.91
C GLU A 96 -14.04 7.83 26.25
N SER A 97 -14.83 6.75 26.43
CA SER A 97 -15.70 6.60 27.60
C SER A 97 -15.35 5.52 28.62
N ASN A 98 -14.17 4.90 28.58
CA ASN A 98 -13.72 4.01 29.66
C ASN A 98 -12.22 4.13 29.90
N THR A 99 -11.83 5.15 30.56
CA THR A 99 -10.83 5.21 31.65
C THR A 99 -10.67 6.67 32.08
N ILE A 100 -11.20 7.02 33.26
CA ILE A 100 -10.73 8.19 33.99
C ILE A 100 -9.36 7.81 34.57
N SER A 101 -8.35 7.77 33.71
CA SER A 101 -6.98 8.00 34.10
C SER A 101 -6.69 9.46 33.72
N LYS A 102 -6.11 10.21 34.69
CA LYS A 102 -5.71 11.60 34.49
C LYS A 102 -5.04 11.78 33.14
N PHE A 103 -5.79 12.22 32.14
CA PHE A 103 -5.22 12.70 30.91
C PHE A 103 -4.56 14.03 31.20
N THR A 104 -3.28 14.01 31.46
CA THR A 104 -2.44 15.13 31.11
C THR A 104 -2.49 15.20 29.58
N TYR A 105 -3.29 16.12 29.05
CA TYR A 105 -3.25 16.51 27.63
C TYR A 105 -1.83 17.02 27.37
N LYS A 106 -0.97 16.12 26.88
CA LYS A 106 0.21 16.54 26.15
C LYS A 106 -0.32 16.88 24.76
N PRO A 107 -0.26 18.15 24.33
CA PRO A 107 -0.51 18.45 22.93
C PRO A 107 0.44 17.54 22.14
N ASN A 108 -0.14 16.71 21.28
CA ASN A 108 0.63 15.98 20.28
C ASN A 108 1.10 17.03 19.28
N PHE A 109 2.18 17.71 19.61
CA PHE A 109 3.00 18.30 18.57
C PHE A 109 3.42 17.09 17.74
N ASP A 110 3.23 17.16 16.41
CA ASP A 110 3.84 16.22 15.47
C ASP A 110 5.35 16.25 15.71
N THR A 111 5.79 15.49 16.70
CA THR A 111 7.21 15.27 16.92
C THR A 111 7.61 14.34 15.80
N ASP A 112 8.45 14.85 14.90
CA ASP A 112 9.12 14.02 13.92
C ASP A 112 9.68 12.78 14.65
N PRO A 113 9.17 11.57 14.38
CA PRO A 113 9.60 10.37 15.09
C PRO A 113 11.08 10.07 14.87
N LEU A 114 11.72 10.71 13.88
CA LEU A 114 13.14 10.59 13.57
C LEU A 114 13.98 11.78 14.07
N LYS A 115 13.41 12.68 14.89
CA LYS A 115 14.10 13.87 15.39
C LYS A 115 15.43 13.58 16.13
N ASP A 116 15.52 12.43 16.79
CA ASP A 116 16.70 12.01 17.56
C ASP A 116 17.62 11.09 16.72
N VAL A 117 17.32 10.87 15.43
CA VAL A 117 18.13 10.10 14.48
C VAL A 117 18.88 11.07 13.58
N LYS A 118 20.19 10.95 13.49
CA LYS A 118 21.05 11.87 12.71
C LYS A 118 20.67 11.83 11.22
N LYS A 119 20.55 12.99 10.60
CA LYS A 119 20.47 13.09 9.14
C LYS A 119 21.82 12.84 8.50
N ILE A 120 21.82 12.36 7.28
CA ILE A 120 23.07 12.21 6.50
C ILE A 120 23.79 13.54 6.34
N THR A 121 23.07 14.65 6.23
CA THR A 121 23.64 16.01 6.15
C THR A 121 24.31 16.51 7.42
N GLU A 122 24.14 15.82 8.54
CA GLU A 122 24.76 16.15 9.84
C GLU A 122 26.05 15.34 10.10
N LEU A 123 26.41 14.47 9.16
CA LEU A 123 27.61 13.64 9.24
C LEU A 123 28.77 14.32 8.50
N GLU A 124 30.00 14.05 8.95
CA GLU A 124 31.20 14.48 8.26
C GLU A 124 31.31 13.83 6.87
N PHE A 125 31.94 14.52 5.93
CA PHE A 125 32.06 14.03 4.55
C PHE A 125 32.76 12.66 4.47
N GLU A 126 33.74 12.40 5.32
CA GLU A 126 34.52 11.15 5.40
C GLU A 126 33.76 9.99 6.01
N HIS A 127 32.57 10.22 6.58
CA HIS A 127 31.76 9.19 7.21
C HIS A 127 31.32 8.12 6.20
N ASP A 128 31.43 6.84 6.55
CA ASP A 128 31.15 5.71 5.66
C ASP A 128 29.77 5.76 5.00
N ALA A 129 28.74 6.21 5.72
CA ALA A 129 27.40 6.37 5.15
C ALA A 129 27.35 7.44 4.06
N VAL A 130 28.07 8.56 4.24
CA VAL A 130 28.19 9.62 3.23
C VAL A 130 28.96 9.11 2.03
N GLN A 131 30.12 8.47 2.27
CA GLN A 131 30.96 7.89 1.22
C GLN A 131 30.24 6.81 0.43
N TYR A 132 29.38 6.03 1.09
CA TYR A 132 28.51 5.05 0.42
C TYR A 132 27.57 5.71 -0.60
N LEU A 133 26.91 6.82 -0.23
CA LEU A 133 26.01 7.55 -1.12
C LEU A 133 26.77 8.26 -2.25
N VAL A 134 27.93 8.84 -1.95
CA VAL A 134 28.79 9.49 -2.94
C VAL A 134 29.30 8.48 -3.97
N LYS A 135 29.78 7.31 -3.54
CA LYS A 135 30.22 6.22 -4.44
C LYS A 135 29.10 5.72 -5.35
N ARG A 136 27.84 5.81 -4.90
CA ARG A 136 26.66 5.47 -5.69
C ARG A 136 26.14 6.64 -6.53
N GLN A 137 26.80 7.78 -6.47
CA GLN A 137 26.41 9.01 -7.16
C GLN A 137 24.98 9.48 -6.84
N ILE A 138 24.49 9.17 -5.62
CA ILE A 138 23.16 9.62 -5.19
C ILE A 138 23.11 11.15 -5.20
N PRO A 139 22.08 11.78 -5.82
CA PRO A 139 21.97 13.23 -5.85
C PRO A 139 21.99 13.84 -4.43
N SER A 140 22.84 14.83 -4.21
CA SER A 140 23.03 15.45 -2.88
C SER A 140 21.74 16.04 -2.29
N LYS A 141 20.79 16.48 -3.14
CA LYS A 141 19.45 16.87 -2.73
C LYS A 141 18.69 15.80 -1.95
N MET A 142 19.07 14.52 -2.07
CA MET A 142 18.43 13.43 -1.35
C MET A 142 18.97 13.24 0.06
N PHE A 143 20.17 13.76 0.37
CA PHE A 143 20.82 13.54 1.67
C PHE A 143 20.03 14.11 2.84
N GLU A 144 19.29 15.23 2.66
CA GLU A 144 18.41 15.81 3.67
C GLU A 144 17.20 14.93 4.04
N HIS A 145 16.91 13.93 3.22
CA HIS A 145 15.80 12.99 3.37
C HIS A 145 16.22 11.62 3.89
N LEU A 146 17.51 11.43 4.09
CA LEU A 146 18.12 10.19 4.55
C LEU A 146 18.68 10.38 5.94
N TYR A 147 18.66 9.31 6.73
CA TYR A 147 19.15 9.32 8.10
C TYR A 147 20.18 8.21 8.26
N TYR A 148 20.91 8.28 9.35
CA TYR A 148 21.92 7.30 9.72
C TYR A 148 21.70 6.79 11.11
N ILE A 149 21.94 5.51 11.31
CA ILE A 149 21.99 4.89 12.62
C ILE A 149 23.21 4.00 12.73
N ASP A 150 23.93 4.12 13.82
CA ASP A 150 25.15 3.35 14.14
C ASP A 150 24.82 1.92 14.59
N ASN A 151 23.63 1.69 15.13
CA ASN A 151 23.16 0.39 15.56
C ASN A 151 21.65 0.29 15.29
N ILE A 152 21.25 -0.65 14.42
CA ILE A 152 19.86 -0.86 14.02
C ILE A 152 18.94 -1.19 15.21
N GLN A 153 19.46 -1.79 16.28
CA GLN A 153 18.67 -2.13 17.47
C GLN A 153 18.09 -0.90 18.17
N LYS A 154 18.72 0.28 18.04
CA LYS A 154 18.17 1.53 18.57
C LYS A 154 16.81 1.90 17.97
N LEU A 155 16.45 1.34 16.81
CA LEU A 155 15.13 1.52 16.21
C LEU A 155 14.02 0.78 16.98
N GLU A 156 14.35 -0.16 17.86
CA GLU A 156 13.38 -0.85 18.71
C GLU A 156 12.71 0.11 19.72
N ASP A 157 13.37 1.20 20.10
CA ASP A 157 12.79 2.24 20.95
C ASP A 157 11.72 3.05 20.21
N LEU A 158 11.90 3.23 18.90
CA LEU A 158 10.92 3.92 18.02
C LEU A 158 9.80 2.97 17.56
N PHE A 159 10.10 1.69 17.44
CA PHE A 159 9.20 0.64 16.94
C PHE A 159 9.15 -0.54 17.93
N PRO A 160 8.47 -0.39 19.08
CA PRO A 160 8.44 -1.39 20.16
C PRO A 160 7.96 -2.79 19.73
N GLU A 161 7.19 -2.88 18.64
CA GLU A 161 6.74 -4.14 18.05
C GLU A 161 7.87 -4.98 17.43
N TYR A 162 9.04 -4.37 17.21
CA TYR A 162 10.26 -5.04 16.73
C TYR A 162 11.22 -5.43 17.86
N LYS A 163 10.89 -5.18 19.11
CA LYS A 163 11.75 -5.47 20.26
C LYS A 163 12.25 -6.92 20.25
N GLY A 164 13.59 -7.08 20.28
CA GLY A 164 14.27 -8.36 20.21
C GLY A 164 14.26 -9.04 18.84
N ARG A 165 13.85 -8.32 17.78
CA ARG A 165 13.80 -8.84 16.40
C ARG A 165 14.86 -8.23 15.47
N LEU A 166 15.38 -7.04 15.80
CA LEU A 166 16.42 -6.40 15.05
C LEU A 166 17.77 -6.95 15.56
N LEU A 167 18.31 -7.90 14.81
CA LEU A 167 19.54 -8.60 15.18
C LEU A 167 20.76 -7.92 14.56
N GLY A 168 21.84 -7.84 15.34
CA GLY A 168 23.10 -7.29 14.92
C GLY A 168 23.29 -5.81 15.27
N GLU A 169 24.51 -5.45 15.61
CA GLU A 169 24.96 -4.06 15.85
C GLU A 169 25.48 -3.49 14.53
N GLU A 170 24.56 -3.33 13.56
CA GLU A 170 24.91 -2.95 12.19
C GLU A 170 24.56 -1.49 11.94
N GLU A 171 25.48 -0.77 11.31
CA GLU A 171 25.27 0.58 10.81
C GLU A 171 24.39 0.58 9.57
N ARG A 172 23.45 1.52 9.49
CA ARG A 172 22.56 1.58 8.35
C ARG A 172 22.18 2.98 7.94
N ILE A 173 21.99 3.18 6.65
CA ILE A 173 21.27 4.32 6.10
C ILE A 173 19.79 4.05 6.21
N ILE A 174 19.05 4.98 6.83
CA ILE A 174 17.60 4.91 6.99
C ILE A 174 16.95 5.71 5.87
N ILE A 175 16.05 5.06 5.17
CA ILE A 175 15.21 5.61 4.11
C ILE A 175 13.76 5.59 4.62
N PRO A 176 13.24 6.72 5.13
CA PRO A 176 11.90 6.77 5.70
C PRO A 176 10.84 6.73 4.62
N CYS A 177 9.76 6.01 4.89
CA CYS A 177 8.57 5.98 4.06
C CYS A 177 7.44 6.75 4.77
N PHE A 178 6.94 7.79 4.13
CA PHE A 178 5.86 8.61 4.63
C PHE A 178 4.57 8.39 3.84
N SER A 179 3.43 8.52 4.50
CA SER A 179 2.13 8.60 3.83
C SER A 179 2.00 9.93 3.07
N ARG A 180 0.97 10.07 2.23
CA ARG A 180 0.64 11.35 1.56
C ARG A 180 0.36 12.49 2.55
N GLN A 181 -0.03 12.17 3.78
CA GLN A 181 -0.23 13.11 4.88
C GLN A 181 1.05 13.35 5.70
N LYS A 182 2.21 12.95 5.20
CA LYS A 182 3.52 13.07 5.86
C LYS A 182 3.66 12.32 7.20
N LYS A 183 2.78 11.35 7.49
CA LYS A 183 2.93 10.47 8.64
C LYS A 183 3.94 9.37 8.31
N LEU A 184 4.90 9.12 9.19
CA LEU A 184 5.85 8.01 9.05
C LEU A 184 5.11 6.67 9.09
N ILE A 185 5.22 5.86 8.03
CA ILE A 185 4.60 4.55 7.89
C ILE A 185 5.59 3.39 8.03
N GLY A 186 6.87 3.69 7.98
CA GLY A 186 7.94 2.74 8.21
C GLY A 186 9.26 3.19 7.63
N LEU A 187 10.24 2.31 7.74
CA LEU A 187 11.63 2.54 7.34
C LEU A 187 12.13 1.42 6.43
N THR A 188 12.95 1.76 5.47
CA THR A 188 13.82 0.83 4.76
C THR A 188 15.26 1.13 5.17
N CYS A 189 15.91 0.20 5.84
CA CYS A 189 17.26 0.39 6.39
C CYS A 189 18.27 -0.32 5.49
N ARG A 190 19.12 0.45 4.83
CA ARG A 190 20.16 -0.06 3.92
C ARG A 190 21.48 -0.28 4.64
N GLY A 191 22.03 -1.49 4.57
CA GLY A 191 23.41 -1.78 5.01
C GLY A 191 24.44 -1.07 4.13
N ILE A 192 25.50 -0.56 4.75
CA ILE A 192 26.56 0.21 4.10
C ILE A 192 27.85 -0.60 3.88
N HIS A 193 27.98 -1.69 4.60
CA HIS A 193 29.09 -2.64 4.47
C HIS A 193 28.64 -3.97 3.85
N ASN A 194 29.19 -5.08 4.29
CA ASN A 194 28.86 -6.44 3.82
C ASN A 194 27.88 -7.15 4.75
N GLU A 195 26.85 -6.47 5.21
CA GLU A 195 25.85 -7.04 6.08
C GLU A 195 25.10 -8.20 5.40
N ARG A 196 24.76 -9.23 6.20
CA ARG A 196 24.03 -10.41 5.71
C ARG A 196 22.72 -10.03 5.02
N LEU A 197 21.99 -9.06 5.59
CA LEU A 197 20.78 -8.51 5.02
C LEU A 197 21.07 -7.13 4.45
N ARG A 198 21.07 -7.03 3.14
CA ARG A 198 21.28 -5.78 2.41
C ARG A 198 20.22 -4.72 2.76
N TYR A 199 19.00 -5.13 2.99
CA TYR A 199 17.89 -4.29 3.44
C TYR A 199 17.16 -4.91 4.61
N VAL A 200 16.80 -4.09 5.61
CA VAL A 200 15.88 -4.42 6.69
C VAL A 200 14.70 -3.46 6.60
N THR A 201 13.49 -3.99 6.66
CA THR A 201 12.27 -3.21 6.54
C THR A 201 11.51 -3.21 7.86
N ILE A 202 11.18 -2.03 8.36
CA ILE A 202 10.41 -1.79 9.58
C ILE A 202 9.12 -1.08 9.21
N LYS A 203 7.97 -1.60 9.64
CA LYS A 203 6.64 -1.02 9.37
C LYS A 203 5.99 -0.59 10.67
N SER A 204 5.43 0.61 10.71
CA SER A 204 4.60 1.06 11.84
C SER A 204 3.22 0.41 11.86
N GLU A 205 2.71 0.02 10.68
CA GLU A 205 1.42 -0.67 10.51
C GLU A 205 1.62 -1.86 9.55
N LYS A 206 1.29 -3.09 10.02
CA LYS A 206 1.57 -4.33 9.26
C LYS A 206 0.94 -4.37 7.87
N ASP A 207 -0.28 -3.84 7.76
CA ASP A 207 -1.09 -3.93 6.53
C ASP A 207 -0.87 -2.75 5.58
N HIS A 208 -0.07 -1.74 5.99
CA HIS A 208 0.20 -0.59 5.13
C HIS A 208 1.35 -0.91 4.16
N PRO A 209 1.18 -0.70 2.85
CA PRO A 209 2.28 -0.86 1.90
C PRO A 209 3.35 0.20 2.17
N LEU A 210 4.61 -0.23 2.28
CA LEU A 210 5.76 0.68 2.34
C LEU A 210 6.06 1.16 0.93
N VAL A 211 5.86 2.47 0.73
CA VAL A 211 6.17 3.15 -0.52
C VAL A 211 7.02 4.36 -0.20
N PHE A 212 8.23 4.39 -0.73
CA PHE A 212 9.12 5.54 -0.61
C PHE A 212 8.73 6.63 -1.61
N GLY A 213 8.81 7.91 -1.23
CA GLY A 213 8.51 9.06 -2.09
C GLY A 213 7.03 9.44 -2.21
N LEU A 214 6.12 8.70 -1.54
CA LEU A 214 4.68 8.90 -1.65
C LEU A 214 4.21 10.27 -1.13
N ASP A 215 4.92 10.86 -0.18
CA ASP A 215 4.65 12.18 0.41
C ASP A 215 5.02 13.36 -0.50
N LYS A 216 5.84 13.10 -1.53
CA LYS A 216 6.40 14.12 -2.43
C LYS A 216 5.86 14.03 -3.86
N VAL A 217 5.29 12.89 -4.23
CA VAL A 217 4.87 12.62 -5.60
C VAL A 217 3.64 13.43 -6.00
N ASN A 218 3.68 14.04 -7.18
CA ASN A 218 2.52 14.67 -7.81
C ASN A 218 1.79 13.66 -8.70
N ILE A 219 0.68 13.13 -8.21
CA ILE A 219 -0.13 12.11 -8.88
C ILE A 219 -0.87 12.61 -10.14
N ASN A 220 -0.91 13.93 -10.39
CA ASN A 220 -1.50 14.51 -11.60
C ASN A 220 -0.51 14.58 -12.76
N LYS A 221 0.74 14.17 -12.54
CA LYS A 221 1.79 14.03 -13.55
C LYS A 221 2.17 12.57 -13.70
N THR A 222 2.99 12.26 -14.70
CA THR A 222 3.60 10.93 -14.83
C THR A 222 4.36 10.58 -13.55
N VAL A 223 4.01 9.43 -12.96
CA VAL A 223 4.65 8.87 -11.76
C VAL A 223 5.48 7.68 -12.18
N TYR A 224 6.77 7.78 -11.96
CA TYR A 224 7.69 6.66 -12.20
C TYR A 224 7.72 5.75 -10.98
N VAL A 225 7.52 4.46 -11.19
CA VAL A 225 7.48 3.45 -10.12
C VAL A 225 8.63 2.49 -10.26
N LEU A 226 9.46 2.39 -9.25
CA LEU A 226 10.68 1.59 -9.24
C LEU A 226 10.64 0.51 -8.15
N GLU A 227 11.48 -0.51 -8.29
CA GLU A 227 11.61 -1.56 -7.28
C GLU A 227 12.34 -1.05 -6.04
N GLY A 228 13.50 -0.42 -6.22
CA GLY A 228 14.37 0.03 -5.14
C GLY A 228 14.26 1.52 -4.82
N PRO A 229 14.35 1.91 -3.54
CA PRO A 229 14.34 3.32 -3.18
C PRO A 229 15.59 4.08 -3.67
N ILE A 230 16.74 3.40 -3.78
CA ILE A 230 17.99 4.02 -4.30
C ILE A 230 17.80 4.44 -5.74
N ASP A 231 17.24 3.59 -6.59
CA ASP A 231 17.00 3.89 -8.00
C ASP A 231 16.00 5.04 -8.18
N SER A 232 15.00 5.11 -7.32
CA SER A 232 14.01 6.19 -7.36
C SER A 232 14.58 7.56 -6.97
N MET A 233 15.72 7.63 -6.27
CA MET A 233 16.35 8.89 -5.89
C MET A 233 16.92 9.66 -7.09
N PHE A 234 17.14 9.02 -8.23
CA PHE A 234 17.64 9.64 -9.45
C PHE A 234 16.52 10.26 -10.31
N ILE A 235 15.31 9.80 -10.16
CA ILE A 235 14.18 10.15 -11.03
C ILE A 235 13.20 11.07 -10.28
N ASP A 236 12.98 12.25 -10.80
CA ASP A 236 11.98 13.16 -10.24
C ASP A 236 10.56 12.59 -10.41
N ASN A 237 9.66 12.94 -9.50
CA ASN A 237 8.29 12.46 -9.45
C ASN A 237 8.17 10.92 -9.44
N SER A 238 9.03 10.28 -8.69
CA SER A 238 9.10 8.82 -8.57
C SER A 238 8.72 8.31 -7.19
N ILE A 239 8.33 7.04 -7.15
CA ILE A 239 8.11 6.27 -5.94
C ILE A 239 8.77 4.89 -6.06
N SER A 240 9.09 4.27 -4.93
CA SER A 240 9.50 2.86 -4.93
C SER A 240 8.68 2.04 -3.95
N VAL A 241 8.44 0.77 -4.31
CA VAL A 241 7.58 -0.14 -3.54
C VAL A 241 8.37 -1.19 -2.73
N GLY A 242 9.69 -1.16 -2.79
CA GLY A 242 10.55 -2.09 -2.06
C GLY A 242 10.45 -3.53 -2.58
N GLY A 243 10.40 -3.72 -3.91
CA GLY A 243 10.31 -4.99 -4.61
C GLY A 243 9.50 -4.89 -5.90
N SER A 244 9.28 -6.00 -6.59
CA SER A 244 8.61 -6.04 -7.90
C SER A 244 7.07 -6.09 -7.84
N ASP A 245 6.46 -6.09 -6.64
CA ASP A 245 4.99 -6.11 -6.50
C ASP A 245 4.38 -4.70 -6.60
N PHE A 246 4.20 -4.22 -7.83
CA PHE A 246 3.63 -2.90 -8.11
C PHE A 246 2.09 -2.84 -7.97
N LYS A 247 1.42 -3.93 -7.63
CA LYS A 247 -0.04 -3.92 -7.33
C LYS A 247 -0.40 -3.01 -6.16
N ARG A 248 0.55 -2.79 -5.26
CA ARG A 248 0.38 -1.95 -4.06
C ARG A 248 0.02 -0.50 -4.34
N ILE A 249 0.31 -0.02 -5.55
CA ILE A 249 0.06 1.37 -5.95
C ILE A 249 -1.22 1.57 -6.76
N SER A 250 -1.96 0.50 -7.07
CA SER A 250 -3.12 0.54 -7.98
C SER A 250 -4.21 1.53 -7.58
N ASN A 251 -4.28 1.92 -6.32
CA ASN A 251 -5.29 2.83 -5.79
C ASN A 251 -4.80 4.29 -5.64
N LEU A 252 -3.57 4.62 -6.06
CA LEU A 252 -3.00 5.95 -5.87
C LEU A 252 -3.45 6.97 -6.92
N THR A 253 -3.53 6.55 -8.18
CA THR A 253 -3.96 7.36 -9.32
C THR A 253 -4.41 6.47 -10.48
N THR A 254 -4.74 7.05 -11.64
CA THR A 254 -5.11 6.29 -12.84
C THR A 254 -3.90 5.57 -13.43
N LYS A 255 -4.14 4.46 -14.11
CA LYS A 255 -3.07 3.61 -14.68
C LYS A 255 -2.22 4.34 -15.70
N GLU A 256 -2.83 5.25 -16.44
CA GLU A 256 -2.21 6.02 -17.52
C GLU A 256 -1.09 6.93 -17.01
N ASN A 257 -1.19 7.36 -15.74
CA ASN A 257 -0.19 8.21 -15.12
C ASN A 257 1.03 7.43 -14.60
N PHE A 258 0.95 6.10 -14.52
CA PHE A 258 2.08 5.30 -14.06
C PHE A 258 2.98 4.83 -15.21
N VAL A 259 4.30 4.92 -14.97
CA VAL A 259 5.34 4.26 -15.76
C VAL A 259 6.09 3.31 -14.83
N LEU A 260 5.93 2.01 -15.04
CA LEU A 260 6.53 0.97 -14.21
C LEU A 260 7.93 0.62 -14.73
N ILE A 261 8.93 0.75 -13.86
CA ILE A 261 10.34 0.54 -14.18
C ILE A 261 10.86 -0.62 -13.34
N TYR A 262 10.99 -1.76 -13.96
CA TYR A 262 11.53 -2.98 -13.36
C TYR A 262 13.04 -3.07 -13.56
N ASP A 263 13.72 -3.81 -12.70
CA ASP A 263 15.13 -4.16 -12.90
C ASP A 263 15.32 -4.86 -14.26
N ASN A 264 16.43 -4.61 -14.93
CA ASN A 264 16.77 -5.25 -16.21
C ASN A 264 17.25 -6.70 -16.01
N GLN A 265 16.33 -7.58 -15.63
CA GLN A 265 16.58 -9.00 -15.34
C GLN A 265 15.80 -9.94 -16.27
N PRO A 266 16.11 -10.01 -17.58
CA PRO A 266 15.32 -10.75 -18.55
C PRO A 266 15.32 -12.28 -18.35
N ARG A 267 16.16 -12.80 -17.46
CA ARG A 267 16.20 -14.24 -17.08
C ARG A 267 15.40 -14.55 -15.80
N ASN A 268 14.87 -13.54 -15.13
CA ASN A 268 14.07 -13.73 -13.91
C ASN A 268 12.62 -14.01 -14.27
N ILE A 269 12.21 -15.28 -14.19
CA ILE A 269 10.86 -15.74 -14.54
C ILE A 269 9.78 -15.02 -13.73
N GLN A 270 10.01 -14.81 -12.43
CA GLN A 270 9.02 -14.14 -11.56
C GLN A 270 8.83 -12.69 -12.00
N LEU A 271 9.92 -11.98 -12.29
CA LEU A 271 9.88 -10.61 -12.77
C LEU A 271 9.14 -10.52 -14.11
N VAL A 272 9.48 -11.36 -15.07
CA VAL A 272 8.80 -11.42 -16.39
C VAL A 272 7.30 -11.65 -16.25
N ASN A 273 6.89 -12.57 -15.36
CA ASN A 273 5.47 -12.85 -15.11
C ASN A 273 4.77 -11.65 -14.43
N THR A 274 5.45 -10.98 -13.51
CA THR A 274 4.92 -9.76 -12.86
C THR A 274 4.76 -8.63 -13.86
N MET A 275 5.75 -8.39 -14.72
CA MET A 275 5.67 -7.41 -15.81
C MET A 275 4.48 -7.71 -16.74
N LYS A 276 4.34 -8.98 -17.14
CA LYS A 276 3.23 -9.43 -18.00
C LYS A 276 1.87 -9.14 -17.36
N ASP A 277 1.69 -9.48 -16.08
CA ASP A 277 0.44 -9.22 -15.34
C ASP A 277 0.11 -7.71 -15.31
N MET A 278 1.10 -6.85 -15.11
CA MET A 278 0.88 -5.39 -15.12
C MET A 278 0.58 -4.84 -16.51
N ILE A 279 1.23 -5.36 -17.56
CA ILE A 279 0.92 -5.03 -18.95
C ILE A 279 -0.52 -5.43 -19.31
N ASP A 280 -0.93 -6.65 -18.94
CA ASP A 280 -2.27 -7.17 -19.18
C ASP A 280 -3.35 -6.36 -18.42
N ARG A 281 -2.99 -5.74 -17.30
CA ARG A 281 -3.81 -4.77 -16.56
C ARG A 281 -3.86 -3.38 -17.18
N GLY A 282 -3.06 -3.12 -18.24
CA GLY A 282 -3.06 -1.86 -19.01
C GLY A 282 -2.12 -0.78 -18.46
N TYR A 283 -1.12 -1.13 -17.64
CA TYR A 283 -0.09 -0.18 -17.22
C TYR A 283 0.96 0.08 -18.29
N ASN A 284 1.58 1.27 -18.25
CA ASN A 284 2.78 1.56 -19.03
C ASN A 284 3.99 0.92 -18.35
N VAL A 285 4.79 0.19 -19.10
CA VAL A 285 5.97 -0.53 -18.57
C VAL A 285 7.18 -0.19 -19.43
N VAL A 286 8.32 0.03 -18.80
CA VAL A 286 9.60 0.17 -19.51
C VAL A 286 10.12 -1.23 -19.85
N ILE A 287 10.39 -1.46 -21.14
CA ILE A 287 11.08 -2.65 -21.63
C ILE A 287 12.47 -2.23 -22.07
N TRP A 288 13.48 -2.58 -21.28
CA TRP A 288 14.87 -2.16 -21.50
C TRP A 288 15.40 -2.62 -22.87
N PRO A 289 16.16 -1.77 -23.58
CA PRO A 289 16.75 -2.15 -24.87
C PRO A 289 17.89 -3.16 -24.70
N ASP A 290 18.10 -4.00 -25.68
CA ASP A 290 19.09 -5.10 -25.64
C ASP A 290 20.55 -4.65 -25.48
N TYR A 291 20.87 -3.42 -25.89
CA TYR A 291 22.22 -2.88 -25.74
C TYR A 291 22.54 -2.51 -24.29
N LEU A 292 21.51 -2.30 -23.44
CA LEU A 292 21.68 -1.97 -22.02
C LEU A 292 21.93 -3.26 -21.23
N LYS A 293 23.06 -3.31 -20.53
CA LYS A 293 23.47 -4.51 -19.77
C LYS A 293 23.35 -4.31 -18.27
N GLU A 294 23.31 -3.07 -17.84
CA GLU A 294 23.18 -2.65 -16.46
C GLU A 294 21.83 -3.13 -15.92
N LYS A 295 21.88 -3.56 -14.65
CA LYS A 295 20.73 -4.19 -14.00
C LYS A 295 19.65 -3.19 -13.58
N ASP A 296 20.07 -2.05 -13.04
CA ASP A 296 19.20 -1.05 -12.44
C ASP A 296 19.67 0.37 -12.78
N ILE A 297 18.90 1.38 -12.41
CA ILE A 297 19.21 2.78 -12.73
C ILE A 297 20.54 3.21 -12.11
N ASN A 298 20.81 2.78 -10.87
CA ASN A 298 22.07 3.15 -10.23
C ASN A 298 23.29 2.58 -11.01
N GLU A 299 23.20 1.34 -11.50
CA GLU A 299 24.27 0.78 -12.32
C GLU A 299 24.42 1.54 -13.66
N ILE A 300 23.34 1.99 -14.28
CA ILE A 300 23.36 2.79 -15.52
C ILE A 300 24.08 4.13 -15.28
N ILE A 301 23.79 4.80 -14.15
CA ILE A 301 24.47 6.04 -13.75
C ILE A 301 25.95 5.79 -13.50
N LEU A 302 26.29 4.73 -12.77
CA LEU A 302 27.69 4.35 -12.49
C LEU A 302 28.47 3.97 -13.75
N ALA A 303 27.79 3.47 -14.79
CA ALA A 303 28.37 3.23 -16.11
C ALA A 303 28.60 4.52 -16.92
N GLY A 304 28.29 5.71 -16.35
CA GLY A 304 28.61 7.02 -16.91
C GLY A 304 27.48 7.72 -17.67
N LYS A 305 26.24 7.19 -17.61
CA LYS A 305 25.09 7.90 -18.20
C LYS A 305 24.56 8.97 -17.24
N SER A 306 24.17 10.11 -17.80
CA SER A 306 23.49 11.16 -17.06
C SER A 306 22.03 10.77 -16.75
N VAL A 307 21.42 11.45 -15.77
CA VAL A 307 20.00 11.28 -15.44
C VAL A 307 19.11 11.58 -16.63
N ASP A 308 19.44 12.60 -17.45
CA ASP A 308 18.67 12.97 -18.63
C ASP A 308 18.71 11.87 -19.70
N GLU A 309 19.87 11.24 -19.93
CA GLU A 309 20.00 10.09 -20.83
C GLU A 309 19.19 8.89 -20.33
N VAL A 310 19.18 8.64 -19.00
CA VAL A 310 18.36 7.57 -18.40
C VAL A 310 16.88 7.87 -18.63
N LEU A 311 16.42 9.09 -18.42
CA LEU A 311 15.04 9.51 -18.67
C LEU A 311 14.66 9.39 -20.15
N GLN A 312 15.57 9.73 -21.05
CA GLN A 312 15.36 9.54 -22.49
C GLN A 312 15.17 8.05 -22.80
N ILE A 313 16.04 7.18 -22.28
CA ILE A 313 15.92 5.71 -22.48
C ILE A 313 14.58 5.21 -21.92
N ILE A 314 14.17 5.64 -20.74
CA ILE A 314 12.89 5.29 -20.13
C ILE A 314 11.73 5.69 -21.05
N ASN A 315 11.70 6.94 -21.51
CA ASN A 315 10.62 7.47 -22.34
C ASN A 315 10.52 6.74 -23.70
N GLU A 316 11.63 6.50 -24.37
CA GLU A 316 11.70 5.80 -25.66
C GLU A 316 11.27 4.34 -25.56
N ASN A 317 11.48 3.73 -24.38
CA ASN A 317 11.21 2.31 -24.16
C ASN A 317 9.96 2.03 -23.30
N THR A 318 9.21 3.08 -22.96
CA THR A 318 7.90 2.94 -22.33
C THR A 318 6.86 2.48 -23.35
N CYS A 319 6.13 1.44 -23.01
CA CYS A 319 5.05 0.92 -23.85
C CYS A 319 3.97 0.24 -23.00
N SER A 320 2.81 0.00 -23.61
CA SER A 320 1.65 -0.64 -22.99
C SER A 320 0.97 -1.60 -23.94
N THR A 321 0.03 -2.35 -23.44
CA THR A 321 -0.88 -3.23 -24.19
C THR A 321 -0.16 -4.21 -25.13
N LEU A 322 -0.59 -4.34 -26.40
CA LEU A 322 -0.02 -5.29 -27.35
C LEU A 322 1.45 -5.02 -27.65
N LYS A 323 1.85 -3.73 -27.80
CA LYS A 323 3.24 -3.34 -28.05
C LYS A 323 4.15 -3.80 -26.90
N ALA A 324 3.71 -3.61 -25.64
CA ALA A 324 4.48 -4.05 -24.48
C ALA A 324 4.61 -5.57 -24.41
N ASN A 325 3.53 -6.31 -24.69
CA ASN A 325 3.55 -7.77 -24.72
C ASN A 325 4.50 -8.32 -25.78
N LEU A 326 4.53 -7.73 -26.98
CA LEU A 326 5.47 -8.11 -28.06
C LEU A 326 6.92 -7.85 -27.64
N ARG A 327 7.22 -6.63 -27.17
CA ARG A 327 8.57 -6.27 -26.72
C ARG A 327 9.02 -7.11 -25.51
N LEU A 328 8.13 -7.41 -24.56
CA LEU A 328 8.44 -8.29 -23.42
C LEU A 328 8.82 -9.70 -23.88
N LYS A 329 8.14 -10.22 -24.92
CA LYS A 329 8.45 -11.53 -25.51
C LYS A 329 9.86 -11.55 -26.13
N GLU A 330 10.29 -10.46 -26.76
CA GLU A 330 11.63 -10.31 -27.34
C GLU A 330 12.68 -10.12 -26.24
N TRP A 331 12.39 -9.27 -25.23
CA TRP A 331 13.33 -8.93 -24.17
C TRP A 331 13.62 -10.11 -23.25
N ARG A 332 12.64 -10.94 -22.92
CA ARG A 332 12.84 -12.09 -22.02
C ARG A 332 13.81 -13.09 -22.61
N LYS A 333 14.77 -13.56 -21.79
CA LYS A 333 15.76 -14.59 -22.16
C LYS A 333 15.48 -15.92 -21.44
N ILE A 334 14.19 -16.31 -21.43
CA ILE A 334 13.69 -17.53 -20.83
C ILE A 334 13.11 -18.35 -21.97
N ASN A 335 13.58 -19.61 -22.11
CA ASN A 335 12.95 -20.55 -23.05
C ASN A 335 11.50 -20.77 -22.60
N ALA A 336 10.56 -20.67 -23.52
CA ALA A 336 9.20 -21.13 -23.27
C ALA A 336 9.28 -22.65 -22.99
N VAL A 337 8.89 -23.05 -21.78
CA VAL A 337 8.62 -24.45 -21.47
C VAL A 337 7.31 -24.84 -22.11
#